data_2321bd17b4792025ca7a68a046bb91a7
#
_entry.id   2321bd17b4792025ca7a68a046bb91a7
#
_cell.length_a   1.000
_cell.length_b   1.000
_cell.length_c   1.000
_cell.angle_alpha   90.00
_cell.angle_beta   90.00
_cell.angle_gamma   90.00
#
_symmetry.space_group_name_H-M   'P 1'
#
loop_
_entity.id
_entity.type
_entity.pdbx_description
1 polymer ?
#
loop_
_entity_poly.entity_id
_entity_poly.type
_entity_poly.pdbx_seq_one_letter_code
_entity_poly.pdbx_strand_id
1 'polypeptide(L)'
;MTGGQGAPTTLFGANSTTTPYKMFENRSDGVELALAAGASYIARTTVAHPRTFMKYFRKALKHKGTSVIELITPCVTYFGRKNLNNLGAENLGEKGEKMDTAGKMIDWIKGNSIRINQAKFMSEEELFNKYIIGEFKYEPDQPEFSEEYAKIQKIARGGNQTSDSL
;
A
#
# COMPACT_ATOMS: atom_id res chain seq x y z
N MET A 1 -6.87 7.98 -10.56
CA MET A 1 -6.62 7.16 -11.77
C MET A 1 -6.39 8.11 -12.94
N THR A 2 -5.25 8.04 -13.56
CA THR A 2 -4.86 8.90 -14.69
C THR A 2 -5.80 8.66 -15.87
N GLY A 3 -6.64 9.64 -16.22
CA GLY A 3 -7.64 9.49 -17.30
C GLY A 3 -8.64 8.35 -17.12
N GLY A 4 -8.76 7.76 -15.95
CA GLY A 4 -9.62 6.62 -15.68
C GLY A 4 -9.11 5.28 -16.20
N GLN A 5 -7.83 5.17 -16.50
CA GLN A 5 -7.20 3.94 -16.98
C GLN A 5 -7.12 2.88 -15.86
N GLY A 6 -7.10 1.61 -16.24
CA GLY A 6 -6.70 0.52 -15.37
C GLY A 6 -5.25 0.70 -14.92
N ALA A 7 -4.97 0.40 -13.65
CA ALA A 7 -3.63 0.40 -13.07
C ALA A 7 -3.28 -1.01 -12.60
N PRO A 8 -2.01 -1.36 -12.45
CA PRO A 8 -1.62 -2.68 -11.92
C PRO A 8 -2.27 -3.02 -10.57
N THR A 9 -2.60 -2.00 -9.77
CA THR A 9 -3.26 -2.14 -8.46
C THR A 9 -4.80 -2.07 -8.53
N THR A 10 -5.40 -2.00 -9.73
CA THR A 10 -6.86 -1.98 -9.88
C THR A 10 -7.45 -3.31 -9.44
N LEU A 11 -8.56 -3.26 -8.70
CA LEU A 11 -9.21 -4.44 -8.17
C LEU A 11 -9.75 -5.34 -9.30
N PHE A 12 -9.70 -6.65 -9.09
CA PHE A 12 -10.33 -7.60 -9.97
C PHE A 12 -11.83 -7.30 -10.12
N GLY A 13 -12.35 -7.40 -11.34
CA GLY A 13 -13.74 -7.11 -11.66
C GLY A 13 -14.08 -5.62 -11.77
N ALA A 14 -13.12 -4.71 -11.49
CA ALA A 14 -13.35 -3.28 -11.64
C ALA A 14 -13.40 -2.82 -13.10
N ASN A 15 -14.20 -1.79 -13.38
CA ASN A 15 -14.27 -1.15 -14.68
C ASN A 15 -13.35 0.09 -14.73
N SER A 16 -12.68 0.27 -15.85
CA SER A 16 -11.91 1.47 -16.15
C SER A 16 -12.18 1.94 -17.58
N THR A 17 -11.59 3.04 -17.99
CA THR A 17 -11.68 3.49 -19.38
C THR A 17 -11.00 2.51 -20.33
N THR A 18 -9.91 1.87 -19.90
CA THR A 18 -9.16 0.88 -20.68
C THR A 18 -9.67 -0.55 -20.50
N THR A 19 -10.46 -0.82 -19.47
CA THR A 19 -11.09 -2.12 -19.19
C THR A 19 -12.59 -1.97 -18.99
N PRO A 20 -13.35 -1.60 -20.04
CA PRO A 20 -14.78 -1.31 -19.91
C PRO A 20 -15.63 -2.56 -19.60
N TYR A 21 -15.11 -3.75 -19.89
CA TYR A 21 -15.76 -5.04 -19.66
C TYR A 21 -15.25 -5.78 -18.42
N LYS A 22 -14.68 -5.07 -17.45
CA LYS A 22 -14.07 -5.52 -16.20
C LYS A 22 -12.59 -5.89 -16.32
N MET A 23 -11.87 -5.60 -15.25
CA MET A 23 -10.50 -6.07 -15.03
C MET A 23 -10.52 -7.57 -14.74
N PHE A 24 -9.82 -8.36 -15.54
CA PHE A 24 -9.70 -9.82 -15.36
C PHE A 24 -8.31 -10.24 -14.85
N GLU A 25 -7.39 -9.31 -14.73
CA GLU A 25 -6.05 -9.53 -14.21
C GLU A 25 -6.04 -9.41 -12.69
N ASN A 26 -5.18 -10.19 -12.04
CA ASN A 26 -4.91 -10.04 -10.63
C ASN A 26 -4.15 -8.74 -10.39
N ARG A 27 -4.55 -8.03 -9.34
CA ARG A 27 -3.86 -6.80 -8.96
C ARG A 27 -2.44 -7.09 -8.48
N SER A 28 -1.50 -6.22 -8.81
CA SER A 28 -0.18 -6.20 -8.21
C SER A 28 -0.27 -5.75 -6.76
N ASP A 29 0.49 -6.38 -5.88
CA ASP A 29 0.59 -6.00 -4.48
C ASP A 29 1.88 -5.21 -4.22
N GLY A 30 1.74 -3.92 -3.83
CA GLY A 30 2.86 -3.03 -3.59
C GLY A 30 3.71 -3.46 -2.38
N VAL A 31 3.12 -4.15 -1.40
CA VAL A 31 3.84 -4.70 -0.25
C VAL A 31 4.73 -5.87 -0.67
N GLU A 32 4.19 -6.79 -1.48
CA GLU A 32 4.97 -7.93 -2.00
C GLU A 32 6.14 -7.46 -2.88
N LEU A 33 5.92 -6.44 -3.70
CA LEU A 33 6.99 -5.82 -4.49
C LEU A 33 8.07 -5.19 -3.59
N ALA A 34 7.67 -4.49 -2.53
CA ALA A 34 8.60 -3.88 -1.58
C ALA A 34 9.39 -4.95 -0.79
N LEU A 35 8.74 -6.06 -0.42
CA LEU A 35 9.39 -7.22 0.22
C LEU A 35 10.43 -7.83 -0.71
N ALA A 36 10.07 -8.08 -1.97
CA ALA A 36 10.97 -8.64 -2.97
C ALA A 36 12.15 -7.70 -3.29
N ALA A 37 11.93 -6.38 -3.23
CA ALA A 37 12.97 -5.37 -3.41
C ALA A 37 13.88 -5.18 -2.18
N GLY A 38 13.64 -5.88 -1.08
CA GLY A 38 14.48 -5.85 0.12
C GLY A 38 14.27 -4.64 1.03
N ALA A 39 13.12 -3.95 0.95
CA ALA A 39 12.82 -2.89 1.90
C ALA A 39 12.79 -3.41 3.34
N SER A 40 13.38 -2.66 4.27
CA SER A 40 13.56 -3.07 5.66
C SER A 40 12.44 -2.58 6.60
N TYR A 41 11.66 -1.58 6.19
CA TYR A 41 10.41 -1.20 6.81
C TYR A 41 9.29 -1.11 5.78
N ILE A 42 8.21 -1.85 5.99
CA ILE A 42 7.09 -1.89 5.06
C ILE A 42 5.79 -1.80 5.84
N ALA A 43 4.95 -0.83 5.48
CA ALA A 43 3.63 -0.68 6.06
C ALA A 43 2.59 -0.31 4.98
N ARG A 44 1.36 -0.76 5.16
CA ARG A 44 0.21 -0.35 4.34
C ARG A 44 -0.88 0.22 5.22
N THR A 45 -1.49 1.30 4.77
CA THR A 45 -2.68 1.87 5.37
C THR A 45 -3.57 2.52 4.31
N THR A 46 -4.66 3.13 4.72
CA THR A 46 -5.58 3.81 3.81
C THR A 46 -5.88 5.23 4.29
N VAL A 47 -6.40 6.08 3.43
CA VAL A 47 -6.83 7.45 3.79
C VAL A 47 -7.92 7.47 4.86
N ALA A 48 -8.66 6.37 5.04
CA ALA A 48 -9.64 6.24 6.13
C ALA A 48 -9.00 6.06 7.52
N HIS A 49 -7.66 5.87 7.58
CA HIS A 49 -6.93 5.62 8.83
C HIS A 49 -5.79 6.63 9.05
N PRO A 50 -6.06 7.95 9.10
CA PRO A 50 -5.02 8.98 9.12
C PRO A 50 -4.10 8.90 10.35
N ARG A 51 -4.65 8.53 11.52
CA ARG A 51 -3.83 8.34 12.73
C ARG A 51 -2.82 7.19 12.59
N THR A 52 -3.22 6.10 11.93
CA THR A 52 -2.36 4.94 11.63
C THR A 52 -1.28 5.34 10.63
N PHE A 53 -1.63 6.09 9.59
CA PHE A 53 -0.66 6.64 8.65
C PHE A 53 0.39 7.49 9.36
N MET A 54 -0.01 8.43 10.21
CA MET A 54 0.92 9.28 10.95
C MET A 54 1.85 8.49 11.87
N LYS A 55 1.35 7.40 12.49
CA LYS A 55 2.18 6.50 13.29
C LYS A 55 3.26 5.82 12.42
N TYR A 56 2.88 5.24 11.29
CA TYR A 56 3.80 4.55 10.38
C TYR A 56 4.80 5.53 9.75
N PHE A 57 4.33 6.70 9.35
CA PHE A 57 5.17 7.73 8.76
C PHE A 57 6.26 8.21 9.72
N ARG A 58 5.90 8.49 10.98
CA ARG A 58 6.89 8.85 12.02
C ARG A 58 7.89 7.73 12.27
N LYS A 59 7.46 6.47 12.21
CA LYS A 59 8.35 5.31 12.37
C LYS A 59 9.30 5.19 11.18
N ALA A 60 8.78 5.36 9.96
CA ALA A 60 9.56 5.34 8.72
C ALA A 60 10.65 6.42 8.70
N LEU A 61 10.34 7.65 9.15
CA LEU A 61 11.33 8.75 9.23
C LEU A 61 12.45 8.49 10.22
N LYS A 62 12.24 7.66 11.23
CA LYS A 62 13.26 7.29 12.24
C LYS A 62 13.99 6.01 11.90
N HIS A 63 13.48 5.27 10.93
CA HIS A 63 14.04 4.00 10.53
C HIS A 63 15.32 4.20 9.72
N LYS A 64 16.35 3.43 10.02
CA LYS A 64 17.54 3.28 9.20
C LYS A 64 17.31 2.19 8.15
N GLY A 65 17.71 2.45 6.90
CA GLY A 65 17.46 1.59 5.77
C GLY A 65 16.30 2.08 4.88
N THR A 66 15.76 1.21 4.05
CA THR A 66 14.70 1.55 3.10
C THR A 66 13.33 1.40 3.72
N SER A 67 12.56 2.49 3.75
CA SER A 67 11.17 2.49 4.24
C SER A 67 10.18 2.66 3.09
N VAL A 68 9.17 1.80 3.03
CA VAL A 68 8.06 1.87 2.08
C VAL A 68 6.74 1.93 2.83
N ILE A 69 5.94 2.95 2.54
CA ILE A 69 4.57 3.07 3.03
C ILE A 69 3.63 3.13 1.84
N GLU A 70 2.78 2.13 1.69
CA GLU A 70 1.70 2.16 0.73
C GLU A 70 0.45 2.77 1.36
N LEU A 71 0.05 3.93 0.84
CA LEU A 71 -1.18 4.62 1.26
C LEU A 71 -2.26 4.46 0.19
N ILE A 72 -3.24 3.61 0.48
CA ILE A 72 -4.35 3.36 -0.44
C ILE A 72 -5.33 4.54 -0.41
N THR A 73 -5.56 5.11 -1.59
CA THR A 73 -6.48 6.23 -1.79
C THR A 73 -7.52 5.88 -2.85
N PRO A 74 -8.81 6.07 -2.60
CA PRO A 74 -9.82 5.87 -3.62
C PRO A 74 -9.89 7.07 -4.57
N CYS A 75 -10.24 6.80 -5.82
CA CYS A 75 -10.54 7.85 -6.79
C CYS A 75 -12.06 8.00 -6.94
N VAL A 76 -12.64 9.06 -6.38
CA VAL A 76 -14.09 9.31 -6.46
C VAL A 76 -14.55 9.47 -7.91
N THR A 77 -13.79 10.22 -8.71
CA THR A 77 -14.21 10.61 -10.06
C THR A 77 -14.25 9.43 -11.01
N TYR A 78 -13.19 8.63 -11.07
CA TYR A 78 -13.09 7.55 -12.07
C TYR A 78 -13.43 6.18 -11.49
N PHE A 79 -12.85 5.83 -10.35
CA PHE A 79 -13.10 4.52 -9.76
C PHE A 79 -14.48 4.46 -9.11
N GLY A 80 -14.83 5.42 -8.26
CA GLY A 80 -16.09 5.43 -7.53
C GLY A 80 -17.30 5.43 -8.45
N ARG A 81 -17.38 6.37 -9.37
CA ARG A 81 -18.53 6.50 -10.28
C ARG A 81 -18.74 5.31 -11.20
N LYS A 82 -17.67 4.60 -11.57
CA LYS A 82 -17.75 3.46 -12.49
C LYS A 82 -17.97 2.13 -11.79
N ASN A 83 -17.49 1.97 -10.57
CA ASN A 83 -17.33 0.64 -9.97
C ASN A 83 -18.18 0.38 -8.74
N LEU A 84 -18.53 1.42 -7.97
CA LEU A 84 -19.04 1.16 -6.63
C LEU A 84 -20.49 0.69 -6.59
N ASN A 85 -21.21 0.86 -7.67
CA ASN A 85 -22.49 0.17 -7.85
C ASN A 85 -22.34 -1.36 -8.02
N ASN A 86 -21.15 -1.82 -8.45
CA ASN A 86 -20.87 -3.22 -8.77
C ASN A 86 -19.99 -3.93 -7.73
N LEU A 87 -19.10 -3.20 -7.05
CA LEU A 87 -18.12 -3.77 -6.12
C LEU A 87 -18.36 -3.40 -4.66
N GLY A 88 -19.20 -2.42 -4.40
CA GLY A 88 -19.36 -1.86 -3.06
C GLY A 88 -20.74 -2.07 -2.43
N ALA A 89 -21.77 -2.27 -3.25
CA ALA A 89 -23.14 -2.36 -2.75
C ALA A 89 -23.38 -3.59 -1.85
N GLU A 90 -22.69 -4.69 -2.12
CA GLU A 90 -22.80 -5.91 -1.32
C GLU A 90 -22.17 -5.79 0.07
N ASN A 91 -21.15 -4.94 0.22
CA ASN A 91 -20.42 -4.75 1.46
C ASN A 91 -20.93 -3.60 2.33
N LEU A 92 -21.80 -2.73 1.79
CA LEU A 92 -22.37 -1.60 2.53
C LEU A 92 -23.84 -1.79 2.90
N GLY A 93 -24.39 -2.97 2.68
CA GLY A 93 -25.69 -3.40 3.22
C GLY A 93 -26.94 -2.83 2.53
N GLU A 94 -26.81 -1.89 1.60
CA GLU A 94 -27.94 -1.32 0.87
C GLU A 94 -27.74 -1.40 -0.64
N LYS A 95 -28.55 -2.24 -1.28
CA LYS A 95 -28.62 -2.33 -2.74
C LYS A 95 -29.01 -0.99 -3.34
N GLY A 96 -28.12 -0.36 -4.08
CA GLY A 96 -28.46 0.76 -4.96
C GLY A 96 -27.95 2.14 -4.56
N GLU A 97 -27.18 2.30 -3.49
CA GLU A 97 -26.61 3.59 -3.15
C GLU A 97 -25.39 3.93 -4.02
N LYS A 98 -25.50 5.03 -4.78
CA LYS A 98 -24.37 5.52 -5.58
C LYS A 98 -23.27 6.05 -4.66
N MET A 99 -22.05 5.53 -4.80
CA MET A 99 -20.88 6.04 -4.09
C MET A 99 -20.26 7.24 -4.83
N ASP A 100 -20.99 8.32 -4.86
CA ASP A 100 -20.68 9.53 -5.61
C ASP A 100 -20.02 10.63 -4.76
N THR A 101 -19.87 10.41 -3.47
CA THR A 101 -19.25 11.35 -2.53
C THR A 101 -17.95 10.82 -1.93
N ALA A 102 -17.06 11.75 -1.52
CA ALA A 102 -15.83 11.39 -0.83
C ALA A 102 -16.09 10.65 0.50
N GLY A 103 -17.15 11.00 1.22
CA GLY A 103 -17.54 10.33 2.47
C GLY A 103 -17.83 8.85 2.27
N LYS A 104 -18.73 8.55 1.32
CA LYS A 104 -19.08 7.17 0.98
C LYS A 104 -17.86 6.36 0.52
N MET A 105 -16.95 6.97 -0.24
CA MET A 105 -15.69 6.31 -0.63
C MET A 105 -14.79 6.00 0.55
N ILE A 106 -14.71 6.90 1.53
CA ILE A 106 -13.94 6.66 2.76
C ILE A 106 -14.56 5.53 3.58
N ASP A 107 -15.88 5.49 3.69
CA ASP A 107 -16.59 4.42 4.41
C ASP A 107 -16.40 3.08 3.69
N TRP A 108 -16.50 3.06 2.38
CA TRP A 108 -16.22 1.87 1.58
C TRP A 108 -14.79 1.35 1.80
N ILE A 109 -13.78 2.20 1.69
CA ILE A 109 -12.37 1.77 1.86
C ILE A 109 -12.12 1.32 3.30
N LYS A 110 -12.77 1.96 4.27
CA LYS A 110 -12.71 1.57 5.68
C LYS A 110 -13.30 0.17 5.90
N GLY A 111 -14.46 -0.12 5.32
CA GLY A 111 -15.12 -1.43 5.37
C GLY A 111 -14.36 -2.54 4.63
N ASN A 112 -13.53 -2.17 3.63
CA ASN A 112 -12.68 -3.10 2.90
C ASN A 112 -11.25 -3.17 3.43
N SER A 113 -10.95 -2.54 4.58
CA SER A 113 -9.64 -2.56 5.23
C SER A 113 -9.63 -3.60 6.36
N ILE A 114 -8.77 -4.60 6.25
CA ILE A 114 -8.60 -5.67 7.24
C ILE A 114 -7.23 -5.53 7.88
N ARG A 115 -7.16 -5.56 9.20
CA ARG A 115 -5.87 -5.50 9.89
C ARG A 115 -5.10 -6.81 9.70
N ILE A 116 -3.79 -6.72 9.52
CA ILE A 116 -2.90 -7.88 9.28
C ILE A 116 -3.05 -8.99 10.34
N ASN A 117 -3.30 -8.63 11.59
CA ASN A 117 -3.53 -9.62 12.66
C ASN A 117 -4.89 -10.32 12.54
N GLN A 118 -5.89 -9.68 11.96
CA GLN A 118 -7.20 -10.26 11.68
C GLN A 118 -7.16 -11.12 10.41
N ALA A 119 -6.45 -10.64 9.37
CA ALA A 119 -6.32 -11.34 8.11
C ALA A 119 -5.73 -12.76 8.25
N LYS A 120 -4.91 -13.01 9.27
CA LYS A 120 -4.34 -14.34 9.57
C LYS A 120 -5.38 -15.44 9.87
N PHE A 121 -6.58 -15.05 10.23
CA PHE A 121 -7.67 -15.96 10.60
C PHE A 121 -8.79 -16.01 9.55
N MET A 122 -8.59 -15.35 8.42
CA MET A 122 -9.57 -15.24 7.33
C MET A 122 -9.13 -16.11 6.16
N SER A 123 -10.12 -16.63 5.42
CA SER A 123 -9.86 -17.37 4.19
C SER A 123 -9.45 -16.45 3.04
N GLU A 124 -8.87 -17.02 1.98
CA GLU A 124 -8.54 -16.27 0.76
C GLU A 124 -9.78 -15.63 0.11
N GLU A 125 -10.92 -16.32 0.17
CA GLU A 125 -12.20 -15.82 -0.34
C GLU A 125 -12.68 -14.58 0.42
N GLU A 126 -12.56 -14.59 1.76
CA GLU A 126 -12.91 -13.45 2.60
C GLU A 126 -11.96 -12.26 2.40
N LEU A 127 -10.71 -12.51 2.04
CA LEU A 127 -9.69 -11.51 1.78
C LEU A 127 -9.72 -11.00 0.33
N PHE A 128 -10.48 -11.66 -0.55
CA PHE A 128 -10.55 -11.28 -1.94
C PHE A 128 -11.05 -9.83 -2.08
N ASN A 129 -10.33 -9.03 -2.88
CA ASN A 129 -10.58 -7.58 -3.06
C ASN A 129 -10.57 -6.74 -1.77
N LYS A 130 -10.03 -7.24 -0.66
CA LYS A 130 -9.78 -6.46 0.56
C LYS A 130 -8.38 -5.85 0.56
N TYR A 131 -8.19 -4.86 1.43
CA TYR A 131 -6.90 -4.25 1.69
C TYR A 131 -6.41 -4.66 3.07
N ILE A 132 -5.41 -5.53 3.12
CA ILE A 132 -4.77 -5.88 4.38
C ILE A 132 -3.88 -4.71 4.78
N ILE A 133 -4.15 -4.10 5.94
CA ILE A 133 -3.43 -2.95 6.47
C ILE A 133 -2.64 -3.31 7.72
N GLY A 134 -1.45 -2.75 7.86
CA GLY A 134 -0.57 -3.03 8.99
C GLY A 134 0.89 -2.75 8.69
N GLU A 135 1.73 -3.14 9.63
CA GLU A 135 3.18 -3.24 9.43
C GLU A 135 3.51 -4.67 8.98
N PHE A 136 4.12 -4.80 7.80
CA PHE A 136 4.44 -6.09 7.18
C PHE A 136 5.87 -6.51 7.46
N LYS A 137 6.77 -5.54 7.56
CA LYS A 137 8.18 -5.78 7.87
C LYS A 137 8.73 -4.63 8.71
N TYR A 138 9.57 -4.96 9.67
CA TYR A 138 10.36 -4.01 10.43
C TYR A 138 11.66 -4.68 10.87
N GLU A 139 12.75 -4.30 10.24
CA GLU A 139 14.11 -4.71 10.58
C GLU A 139 14.85 -3.46 11.06
N PRO A 140 15.01 -3.27 12.37
CA PRO A 140 15.76 -2.14 12.91
C PRO A 140 17.26 -2.28 12.60
N ASP A 141 17.96 -1.18 12.71
CA ASP A 141 19.44 -1.11 12.68
C ASP A 141 20.05 -1.57 11.33
N GLN A 142 19.32 -1.35 10.25
CA GLN A 142 19.86 -1.56 8.91
C GLN A 142 20.88 -0.47 8.55
N PRO A 143 21.88 -0.79 7.71
CA PRO A 143 22.79 0.22 7.19
C PRO A 143 22.04 1.36 6.51
N GLU A 144 22.39 2.59 6.84
CA GLU A 144 21.83 3.76 6.21
C GLU A 144 22.72 4.19 5.05
N PHE A 145 22.11 4.41 3.87
CA PHE A 145 22.84 4.66 2.63
C PHE A 145 23.84 5.83 2.73
N SER A 146 23.44 6.95 3.33
CA SER A 146 24.32 8.12 3.45
C SER A 146 25.50 7.87 4.38
N GLU A 147 25.30 7.09 5.45
CA GLU A 147 26.37 6.70 6.38
C GLU A 147 27.38 5.78 5.65
N GLU A 148 26.89 4.78 4.93
CA GLU A 148 27.76 3.86 4.17
C GLU A 148 28.46 4.57 3.01
N TYR A 149 27.77 5.45 2.31
CA TYR A 149 28.36 6.24 1.24
C TYR A 149 29.45 7.19 1.75
N ALA A 150 29.27 7.80 2.92
CA ALA A 150 30.29 8.63 3.54
C ALA A 150 31.57 7.83 3.90
N LYS A 151 31.44 6.56 4.33
CA LYS A 151 32.58 5.67 4.56
C LYS A 151 33.37 5.43 3.26
N ILE A 152 32.67 5.12 2.17
CA ILE A 152 33.28 4.92 0.85
C ILE A 152 33.98 6.20 0.37
N GLN A 153 33.37 7.36 0.51
CA GLN A 153 34.00 8.64 0.17
C GLN A 153 35.26 8.91 0.97
N LYS A 154 35.27 8.56 2.25
CA LYS A 154 36.47 8.72 3.11
C LYS A 154 37.60 7.83 2.64
N ILE A 155 37.33 6.57 2.26
CA ILE A 155 38.31 5.65 1.70
C ILE A 155 38.85 6.20 0.38
N ALA A 156 37.99 6.65 -0.54
CA ALA A 156 38.38 7.18 -1.84
C ALA A 156 39.24 8.45 -1.75
N ARG A 157 39.12 9.23 -0.68
CA ARG A 157 39.94 10.42 -0.41
C ARG A 157 41.29 10.11 0.27
N GLY A 158 41.68 8.83 0.37
CA GLY A 158 42.96 8.41 0.95
C GLY A 158 42.96 8.27 2.48
N GLY A 159 41.78 8.11 3.10
CA GLY A 159 41.68 7.69 4.50
C GLY A 159 42.12 6.22 4.61
N ASN A 160 43.09 5.92 5.50
CA ASN A 160 43.56 4.57 5.77
C ASN A 160 42.38 3.61 6.04
N GLN A 161 42.36 2.49 5.34
CA GLN A 161 41.58 1.35 5.70
C GLN A 161 42.13 0.80 7.03
N THR A 162 41.50 1.07 8.15
CA THR A 162 41.62 0.16 9.28
C THR A 162 40.84 -1.09 8.88
N SER A 163 41.58 -2.17 8.63
CA SER A 163 41.10 -3.51 8.37
C SER A 163 40.36 -4.05 9.58
N ASP A 164 39.08 -3.71 9.71
CA ASP A 164 38.20 -4.44 10.61
C ASP A 164 36.82 -4.58 9.98
N SER A 165 36.49 -5.86 9.76
CA SER A 165 35.18 -6.43 9.36
C SER A 165 34.70 -6.25 7.92
N LEU A 166 35.08 -7.21 7.11
CA LEU A 166 34.18 -7.83 6.12
C LEU A 166 33.42 -8.97 6.82
#